data_4cc0c3da64a2632ce3889577dbdf9339
#
_entry.id   4cc0c3da64a2632ce3889577dbdf9339
#
_cell.length_a   1.000
_cell.length_b   1.000
_cell.length_c   1.000
_cell.angle_alpha   90.00
_cell.angle_beta   90.00
_cell.angle_gamma   90.00
#
_symmetry.space_group_name_H-M   'P 1'
#
loop_
_entity.id
_entity.type
_entity.pdbx_description
1 polymer ?
#
loop_
_entity_poly.entity_id
_entity_poly.type
_entity_poly.pdbx_seq_one_letter_code
_entity_poly.pdbx_strand_id
1 'polypeptide(L)'
;MLKSDLFAAFRTTVIFLVLCGLVFPLVLVGIGQIADRPAAEGSVLTQNGTVVGSSLIGQSFVDPMHFQSRPSGVSNWGPNNPALIENVSQQVAYQKQLNPSINLVPIDLVTQSGSGVDPNIASSSALLQVPRISNLTGISQDVLTRLVNQYTENPVAGVFGEPRVSVLQLNFALDNLLSPSALKAAEANATALNAAALNATVTNSTAK
;
A
#
# COMPACT_ATOMS: atom_id res chain seq x y z
N MET A 1 -44.66 38.93 -4.01
CA MET A 1 -43.33 38.70 -4.54
C MET A 1 -42.47 37.89 -3.54
N LEU A 2 -42.10 38.37 -2.37
CA LEU A 2 -41.17 37.66 -1.48
C LEU A 2 -41.62 36.22 -1.08
N LYS A 3 -42.94 36.02 -0.79
CA LYS A 3 -43.47 34.69 -0.42
C LYS A 3 -43.50 33.70 -1.59
N SER A 4 -43.80 34.17 -2.80
CA SER A 4 -43.79 33.34 -4.01
C SER A 4 -42.36 32.90 -4.36
N ASP A 5 -41.41 33.82 -4.23
CA ASP A 5 -40.02 33.57 -4.54
C ASP A 5 -39.37 32.59 -3.51
N LEU A 6 -39.73 32.76 -2.23
CA LEU A 6 -39.30 31.84 -1.16
C LEU A 6 -39.86 30.43 -1.37
N PHE A 7 -41.15 30.31 -1.75
CA PHE A 7 -41.76 29.01 -2.04
C PHE A 7 -41.15 28.36 -3.29
N ALA A 8 -40.89 29.15 -4.33
CA ALA A 8 -40.20 28.66 -5.52
C ALA A 8 -38.80 28.18 -5.20
N ALA A 9 -38.03 28.96 -4.43
CA ALA A 9 -36.68 28.55 -3.98
C ALA A 9 -36.72 27.25 -3.17
N PHE A 10 -37.61 27.15 -2.18
CA PHE A 10 -37.77 25.94 -1.38
C PHE A 10 -38.09 24.70 -2.24
N ARG A 11 -39.08 24.83 -3.15
CA ARG A 11 -39.47 23.75 -4.07
C ARG A 11 -38.30 23.32 -4.95
N THR A 12 -37.55 24.27 -5.51
CA THR A 12 -36.42 24.02 -6.37
C THR A 12 -35.31 23.31 -5.57
N THR A 13 -35.03 23.78 -4.35
CA THR A 13 -34.03 23.13 -3.45
C THR A 13 -34.43 21.69 -3.15
N VAL A 14 -35.68 21.40 -2.81
CA VAL A 14 -36.16 20.04 -2.54
C VAL A 14 -36.04 19.15 -3.78
N ILE A 15 -36.42 19.66 -4.97
CA ILE A 15 -36.29 18.91 -6.22
C ILE A 15 -34.81 18.52 -6.48
N PHE A 16 -33.89 19.50 -6.39
CA PHE A 16 -32.47 19.22 -6.60
C PHE A 16 -31.88 18.34 -5.52
N LEU A 17 -32.31 18.46 -4.27
CA LEU A 17 -31.89 17.59 -3.19
C LEU A 17 -32.26 16.11 -3.48
N VAL A 18 -33.50 15.88 -3.95
CA VAL A 18 -33.94 14.54 -4.33
C VAL A 18 -33.20 14.04 -5.58
N LEU A 19 -33.08 14.89 -6.59
CA LEU A 19 -32.43 14.52 -7.85
C LEU A 19 -30.96 14.22 -7.67
N CYS A 20 -30.21 15.12 -7.02
CA CYS A 20 -28.77 14.99 -6.87
C CYS A 20 -28.37 14.15 -5.65
N GLY A 21 -29.18 14.14 -4.57
CA GLY A 21 -28.88 13.40 -3.34
C GLY A 21 -29.41 11.98 -3.31
N LEU A 22 -30.41 11.65 -4.14
CA LEU A 22 -30.99 10.31 -4.17
C LEU A 22 -30.95 9.67 -5.56
N VAL A 23 -31.58 10.29 -6.55
CA VAL A 23 -31.73 9.67 -7.88
C VAL A 23 -30.39 9.48 -8.57
N PHE A 24 -29.58 10.52 -8.63
CA PHE A 24 -28.28 10.48 -9.31
C PHE A 24 -27.31 9.45 -8.68
N PRO A 25 -27.09 9.40 -7.35
CA PRO A 25 -26.24 8.36 -6.74
C PRO A 25 -26.76 6.95 -6.98
N LEU A 26 -28.07 6.71 -6.89
CA LEU A 26 -28.64 5.38 -7.16
C LEU A 26 -28.45 4.94 -8.61
N VAL A 27 -28.58 5.87 -9.57
CA VAL A 27 -28.31 5.58 -10.99
C VAL A 27 -26.84 5.22 -11.18
N LEU A 28 -25.90 5.97 -10.56
CA LEU A 28 -24.46 5.65 -10.65
C LEU A 28 -24.12 4.30 -10.01
N VAL A 29 -24.70 3.97 -8.85
CA VAL A 29 -24.54 2.65 -8.23
C VAL A 29 -25.05 1.56 -9.17
N GLY A 30 -26.23 1.73 -9.76
CA GLY A 30 -26.78 0.77 -10.72
C GLY A 30 -25.88 0.57 -11.94
N ILE A 31 -25.36 1.66 -12.50
CA ILE A 31 -24.41 1.58 -13.63
C ILE A 31 -23.12 0.86 -13.20
N GLY A 32 -22.56 1.20 -12.05
CA GLY A 32 -21.34 0.56 -11.53
C GLY A 32 -21.50 -0.94 -11.33
N GLN A 33 -22.61 -1.36 -10.74
CA GLN A 33 -22.92 -2.80 -10.53
C GLN A 33 -23.09 -3.59 -11.83
N ILE A 34 -23.48 -2.95 -12.93
CA ILE A 34 -23.63 -3.60 -14.23
C ILE A 34 -22.30 -3.57 -15.02
N ALA A 35 -21.58 -2.46 -14.96
CA ALA A 35 -20.38 -2.23 -15.76
C ALA A 35 -19.15 -2.99 -15.22
N ASP A 36 -18.89 -2.88 -13.91
CA ASP A 36 -17.78 -3.54 -13.22
C ASP A 36 -18.14 -3.73 -11.74
N ARG A 37 -18.77 -4.84 -11.44
CA ARG A 37 -19.21 -5.16 -10.09
C ARG A 37 -18.05 -5.25 -9.08
N PRO A 38 -16.91 -5.90 -9.37
CA PRO A 38 -15.78 -5.95 -8.45
C PRO A 38 -15.27 -4.56 -8.08
N ALA A 39 -15.14 -3.65 -9.04
CA ALA A 39 -14.74 -2.27 -8.79
C ALA A 39 -15.79 -1.50 -7.97
N ALA A 40 -17.09 -1.68 -8.29
CA ALA A 40 -18.19 -1.06 -7.57
C ALA A 40 -18.31 -1.55 -6.11
N GLU A 41 -17.87 -2.76 -5.82
CA GLU A 41 -17.80 -3.35 -4.46
C GLU A 41 -16.47 -3.06 -3.75
N GLY A 42 -15.61 -2.19 -4.32
CA GLY A 42 -14.37 -1.73 -3.69
C GLY A 42 -13.15 -2.62 -3.96
N SER A 43 -13.15 -3.40 -5.05
CA SER A 43 -12.01 -4.24 -5.48
C SER A 43 -11.46 -5.13 -4.37
N VAL A 44 -12.39 -5.76 -3.64
CA VAL A 44 -12.10 -6.57 -2.46
C VAL A 44 -11.31 -7.82 -2.85
N LEU A 45 -10.24 -8.10 -2.12
CA LEU A 45 -9.43 -9.30 -2.25
C LEU A 45 -9.81 -10.33 -1.20
N THR A 46 -10.02 -11.56 -1.63
CA THR A 46 -10.37 -12.68 -0.77
C THR A 46 -9.35 -13.81 -0.89
N GLN A 47 -8.97 -14.37 0.26
CA GLN A 47 -8.10 -15.55 0.31
C GLN A 47 -8.77 -16.60 1.20
N ASN A 48 -8.90 -17.82 0.70
CA ASN A 48 -9.59 -18.93 1.38
C ASN A 48 -11.01 -18.57 1.89
N GLY A 49 -11.75 -17.74 1.13
CA GLY A 49 -13.10 -17.30 1.49
C GLY A 49 -13.17 -16.17 2.53
N THR A 50 -12.03 -15.69 3.01
CA THR A 50 -11.96 -14.57 3.97
C THR A 50 -11.50 -13.30 3.24
N VAL A 51 -12.15 -12.17 3.52
CA VAL A 51 -11.72 -10.86 3.02
C VAL A 51 -10.40 -10.48 3.68
N VAL A 52 -9.37 -10.23 2.88
CA VAL A 52 -8.02 -9.90 3.34
C VAL A 52 -7.63 -8.45 3.06
N GLY A 53 -8.39 -7.76 2.21
CA GLY A 53 -8.17 -6.36 1.90
C GLY A 53 -8.81 -5.91 0.60
N SER A 54 -8.36 -4.79 0.07
CA SER A 54 -8.73 -4.25 -1.23
C SER A 54 -7.48 -3.95 -2.04
N SER A 55 -7.52 -4.18 -3.36
CA SER A 55 -6.42 -3.84 -4.25
C SER A 55 -6.14 -2.33 -4.33
N LEU A 56 -7.10 -1.51 -3.86
CA LEU A 56 -7.01 -0.04 -3.87
C LEU A 56 -6.41 0.54 -2.58
N ILE A 57 -6.25 -0.29 -1.54
CA ILE A 57 -5.85 0.18 -0.20
C ILE A 57 -4.59 -0.56 0.23
N GLY A 58 -3.53 0.22 0.48
CA GLY A 58 -2.27 -0.28 1.01
C GLY A 58 -2.41 -0.79 2.44
N GLN A 59 -1.66 -1.83 2.74
CA GLN A 59 -1.53 -2.40 4.08
C GLN A 59 -0.07 -2.37 4.52
N SER A 60 0.16 -2.20 5.82
CA SER A 60 1.50 -2.27 6.40
C SER A 60 1.89 -3.73 6.60
N PHE A 61 2.94 -4.14 5.91
CA PHE A 61 3.59 -5.42 6.14
C PHE A 61 4.82 -5.17 7.02
N VAL A 62 4.79 -5.67 8.24
CA VAL A 62 5.91 -5.56 9.20
C VAL A 62 6.78 -6.80 9.22
N ASP A 63 6.33 -7.86 8.57
CA ASP A 63 7.07 -9.11 8.49
C ASP A 63 8.20 -8.98 7.46
N PRO A 64 9.47 -9.24 7.85
CA PRO A 64 10.61 -9.15 6.95
C PRO A 64 10.60 -10.13 5.77
N MET A 65 9.85 -11.22 5.82
CA MET A 65 9.73 -12.14 4.70
C MET A 65 8.87 -11.61 3.55
N HIS A 66 8.05 -10.58 3.80
CA HIS A 66 7.19 -9.94 2.80
C HIS A 66 7.82 -8.67 2.22
N PHE A 67 7.34 -8.29 1.06
CA PHE A 67 7.64 -6.97 0.48
C PHE A 67 7.03 -5.90 1.38
N GLN A 68 7.86 -4.94 1.78
CA GLN A 68 7.43 -3.79 2.57
C GLN A 68 6.76 -2.77 1.67
N SER A 69 5.64 -2.24 2.14
CA SER A 69 4.90 -1.14 1.51
C SER A 69 5.45 0.22 1.95
N ARG A 70 4.84 1.28 1.42
CA ARG A 70 5.01 2.62 1.97
C ARG A 70 4.59 2.66 3.43
N PRO A 71 5.23 3.49 4.28
CA PRO A 71 4.73 3.74 5.63
C PRO A 71 3.28 4.20 5.59
N SER A 72 2.43 3.61 6.44
CA SER A 72 1.00 3.93 6.51
C SER A 72 0.74 5.21 7.30
N GLY A 73 -0.42 5.82 7.09
CA GLY A 73 -0.87 7.03 7.77
C GLY A 73 -0.61 8.28 6.94
N VAL A 74 -1.24 9.37 7.37
CA VAL A 74 -1.13 10.69 6.73
C VAL A 74 -0.39 11.63 7.68
N SER A 75 0.70 12.24 7.21
CA SER A 75 1.33 13.36 7.89
C SER A 75 1.06 14.62 7.06
N ASN A 76 0.43 15.62 7.67
CA ASN A 76 0.28 16.95 7.08
C ASN A 76 1.50 17.84 7.43
N TRP A 77 2.66 17.24 7.59
CA TRP A 77 3.89 17.95 7.93
C TRP A 77 4.49 18.63 6.70
N GLY A 78 4.84 19.87 6.86
CA GLY A 78 5.62 20.58 5.83
C GLY A 78 7.06 20.05 5.73
N PRO A 79 7.76 20.35 4.62
CA PRO A 79 9.10 19.80 4.34
C PRO A 79 10.16 20.20 5.40
N ASN A 80 9.96 21.29 6.11
CA ASN A 80 10.88 21.77 7.15
C ASN A 80 10.45 21.34 8.57
N ASN A 81 9.45 20.48 8.72
CA ASN A 81 9.00 20.03 10.02
C ASN A 81 10.02 19.05 10.63
N PRO A 82 10.56 19.31 11.82
CA PRO A 82 11.53 18.42 12.47
C PRO A 82 11.00 17.00 12.67
N ALA A 83 9.70 16.84 12.96
CA ALA A 83 9.08 15.53 13.13
C ALA A 83 9.06 14.72 11.81
N LEU A 84 8.91 15.35 10.66
CA LEU A 84 9.04 14.68 9.36
C LEU A 84 10.48 14.18 9.16
N ILE A 85 11.46 15.04 9.42
CA ILE A 85 12.89 14.71 9.26
C ILE A 85 13.27 13.54 10.16
N GLU A 86 12.84 13.58 11.42
CA GLU A 86 13.09 12.48 12.39
C GLU A 86 12.43 11.17 11.92
N ASN A 87 11.16 11.21 11.53
CA ASN A 87 10.43 10.03 11.04
C ASN A 87 11.13 9.41 9.83
N VAL A 88 11.47 10.21 8.82
CA VAL A 88 12.19 9.72 7.63
C VAL A 88 13.54 9.14 8.01
N SER A 89 14.29 9.76 8.92
CA SER A 89 15.59 9.26 9.38
C SER A 89 15.47 7.89 10.05
N GLN A 90 14.43 7.69 10.88
CA GLN A 90 14.14 6.41 11.52
C GLN A 90 13.76 5.34 10.48
N GLN A 91 12.92 5.70 9.49
CA GLN A 91 12.56 4.78 8.41
C GLN A 91 13.77 4.40 7.56
N VAL A 92 14.65 5.34 7.24
CA VAL A 92 15.91 5.04 6.53
C VAL A 92 16.78 4.07 7.32
N ALA A 93 16.94 4.29 8.62
CA ALA A 93 17.72 3.39 9.48
C ALA A 93 17.10 1.98 9.51
N TYR A 94 15.78 1.88 9.66
CA TYR A 94 15.05 0.62 9.65
C TYR A 94 15.21 -0.12 8.31
N GLN A 95 15.04 0.57 7.18
CA GLN A 95 15.17 -0.06 5.86
C GLN A 95 16.60 -0.53 5.56
N LYS A 96 17.62 0.21 5.98
CA LYS A 96 19.03 -0.22 5.85
C LYS A 96 19.35 -1.44 6.69
N GLN A 97 18.73 -1.55 7.85
CA GLN A 97 18.91 -2.71 8.73
C GLN A 97 18.22 -3.96 8.17
N LEU A 98 17.00 -3.82 7.63
CA LEU A 98 16.29 -4.90 6.96
C LEU A 98 16.98 -5.35 5.67
N ASN A 99 17.50 -4.42 4.91
CA ASN A 99 18.07 -4.64 3.58
C ASN A 99 19.51 -4.09 3.53
N PRO A 100 20.50 -4.77 4.12
CA PRO A 100 21.88 -4.25 4.22
C PRO A 100 22.56 -4.00 2.87
N SER A 101 22.07 -4.61 1.79
CA SER A 101 22.56 -4.41 0.42
C SER A 101 22.10 -3.08 -0.21
N ILE A 102 21.15 -2.36 0.40
CA ILE A 102 20.65 -1.10 -0.14
C ILE A 102 21.58 0.04 0.25
N ASN A 103 22.26 0.64 -0.73
CA ASN A 103 23.08 1.81 -0.53
C ASN A 103 22.21 3.09 -0.34
N LEU A 104 21.23 3.30 -1.23
CA LEU A 104 20.29 4.41 -1.20
C LEU A 104 18.88 3.87 -1.04
N VAL A 105 18.23 4.22 0.06
CA VAL A 105 16.84 3.80 0.31
C VAL A 105 15.89 4.63 -0.54
N PRO A 106 15.02 4.00 -1.34
CA PRO A 106 14.01 4.71 -2.13
C PRO A 106 13.04 5.50 -1.26
N ILE A 107 12.58 6.63 -1.79
CA ILE A 107 11.72 7.56 -1.06
C ILE A 107 10.36 6.94 -0.70
N ASP A 108 9.82 6.08 -1.54
CA ASP A 108 8.56 5.39 -1.32
C ASP A 108 8.61 4.34 -0.18
N LEU A 109 9.78 3.89 0.23
CA LEU A 109 9.93 3.02 1.40
C LEU A 109 10.10 3.78 2.73
N VAL A 110 10.27 5.11 2.68
CA VAL A 110 10.55 5.92 3.88
C VAL A 110 9.58 7.08 4.07
N THR A 111 8.72 7.36 3.08
CA THR A 111 7.71 8.43 3.15
C THR A 111 6.32 7.89 2.95
N GLN A 112 5.38 8.47 3.68
CA GLN A 112 3.95 8.21 3.51
C GLN A 112 3.47 8.72 2.15
N SER A 113 2.41 8.13 1.62
CA SER A 113 1.73 8.67 0.45
C SER A 113 0.83 9.86 0.82
N GLY A 114 0.43 10.66 -0.17
CA GLY A 114 -0.51 11.74 0.06
C GLY A 114 -1.88 11.29 0.58
N SER A 115 -2.34 10.10 0.17
CA SER A 115 -3.56 9.46 0.69
C SER A 115 -3.34 8.74 2.02
N GLY A 116 -2.09 8.35 2.34
CA GLY A 116 -1.74 7.51 3.47
C GLY A 116 -2.07 6.03 3.32
N VAL A 117 -2.67 5.65 2.19
CA VAL A 117 -3.18 4.29 1.90
C VAL A 117 -2.83 3.81 0.49
N ASP A 118 -1.85 4.41 -0.19
CA ASP A 118 -1.41 3.97 -1.51
C ASP A 118 -0.88 2.52 -1.45
N PRO A 119 -1.46 1.59 -2.22
CA PRO A 119 -1.04 0.19 -2.23
C PRO A 119 0.27 -0.05 -2.99
N ASN A 120 0.76 0.96 -3.71
CA ASN A 120 1.82 0.79 -4.68
C ASN A 120 3.17 1.32 -4.19
N ILE A 121 4.23 0.64 -4.64
CA ILE A 121 5.62 1.12 -4.62
C ILE A 121 6.19 1.06 -6.04
N ALA A 122 7.28 1.77 -6.30
CA ALA A 122 8.00 1.64 -7.55
C ALA A 122 8.52 0.20 -7.73
N SER A 123 8.49 -0.33 -8.96
CA SER A 123 9.01 -1.68 -9.22
C SER A 123 10.49 -1.82 -8.85
N SER A 124 11.28 -0.77 -9.01
CA SER A 124 12.68 -0.71 -8.55
C SER A 124 12.80 -0.88 -7.03
N SER A 125 11.89 -0.30 -6.25
CA SER A 125 11.85 -0.43 -4.79
C SER A 125 11.48 -1.85 -4.34
N ALA A 126 10.62 -2.54 -5.09
CA ALA A 126 10.32 -3.95 -4.86
C ALA A 126 11.54 -4.83 -5.17
N LEU A 127 12.23 -4.60 -6.30
CA LEU A 127 13.41 -5.37 -6.69
C LEU A 127 14.56 -5.25 -5.68
N LEU A 128 14.74 -4.09 -5.04
CA LEU A 128 15.74 -3.91 -3.98
C LEU A 128 15.49 -4.78 -2.73
N GLN A 129 14.28 -5.25 -2.51
CA GLN A 129 13.91 -6.12 -1.38
C GLN A 129 14.11 -7.61 -1.69
N VAL A 130 14.26 -7.98 -2.96
CA VAL A 130 14.40 -9.38 -3.42
C VAL A 130 15.50 -10.14 -2.70
N PRO A 131 16.75 -9.63 -2.49
CA PRO A 131 17.79 -10.38 -1.81
C PRO A 131 17.42 -10.78 -0.38
N ARG A 132 16.78 -9.88 0.38
CA ARG A 132 16.30 -10.16 1.73
C ARG A 132 15.26 -11.27 1.73
N ILE A 133 14.24 -11.15 0.89
CA ILE A 133 13.14 -12.11 0.81
C ILE A 133 13.67 -13.47 0.36
N SER A 134 14.57 -13.52 -0.62
CA SER A 134 15.22 -14.75 -1.06
C SER A 134 15.94 -15.46 0.09
N ASN A 135 16.70 -14.71 0.89
CA ASN A 135 17.44 -15.27 2.03
C ASN A 135 16.50 -15.82 3.12
N LEU A 136 15.36 -15.17 3.36
CA LEU A 136 14.41 -15.59 4.39
C LEU A 136 13.52 -16.75 3.96
N THR A 137 13.08 -16.74 2.71
CA THR A 137 12.11 -17.72 2.18
C THR A 137 12.74 -18.91 1.49
N GLY A 138 14.01 -18.80 1.08
CA GLY A 138 14.71 -19.81 0.27
C GLY A 138 14.30 -19.81 -1.22
N ILE A 139 13.41 -18.92 -1.64
CA ILE A 139 13.03 -18.76 -3.05
C ILE A 139 14.17 -18.06 -3.79
N SER A 140 14.54 -18.54 -4.98
CA SER A 140 15.63 -17.92 -5.74
C SER A 140 15.30 -16.49 -6.16
N GLN A 141 16.31 -15.61 -6.21
CA GLN A 141 16.15 -14.21 -6.62
C GLN A 141 15.56 -14.08 -8.03
N ASP A 142 15.88 -15.00 -8.94
CA ASP A 142 15.33 -15.02 -10.29
C ASP A 142 13.82 -15.25 -10.30
N VAL A 143 13.30 -16.13 -9.43
CA VAL A 143 11.87 -16.37 -9.28
C VAL A 143 11.18 -15.14 -8.71
N LEU A 144 11.73 -14.55 -7.66
CA LEU A 144 11.19 -13.33 -7.04
C LEU A 144 11.22 -12.13 -8.00
N THR A 145 12.29 -11.99 -8.78
CA THR A 145 12.40 -10.93 -9.80
C THR A 145 11.34 -11.10 -10.89
N ARG A 146 11.12 -12.33 -11.36
CA ARG A 146 10.01 -12.58 -12.31
C ARG A 146 8.66 -12.30 -11.70
N LEU A 147 8.45 -12.62 -10.43
CA LEU A 147 7.22 -12.32 -9.71
C LEU A 147 6.96 -10.81 -9.66
N VAL A 148 7.96 -10.03 -9.26
CA VAL A 148 7.87 -8.55 -9.26
C VAL A 148 7.51 -8.03 -10.65
N ASN A 149 8.21 -8.49 -11.69
CA ASN A 149 7.96 -8.05 -13.06
C ASN A 149 6.56 -8.44 -13.56
N GLN A 150 6.05 -9.60 -13.17
CA GLN A 150 4.70 -10.06 -13.52
C GLN A 150 3.61 -9.18 -12.90
N TYR A 151 3.83 -8.69 -11.68
CA TYR A 151 2.89 -7.83 -10.96
C TYR A 151 3.19 -6.34 -11.15
N THR A 152 4.15 -6.00 -12.03
CA THR A 152 4.45 -4.61 -12.37
C THR A 152 3.44 -4.08 -13.38
N GLU A 153 2.73 -3.03 -12.99
CA GLU A 153 1.90 -2.24 -13.88
C GLU A 153 2.77 -1.21 -14.60
N ASN A 154 2.75 -1.26 -15.92
CA ASN A 154 3.49 -0.31 -16.76
C ASN A 154 2.73 1.02 -16.90
N PRO A 155 3.43 2.12 -17.27
CA PRO A 155 2.81 3.40 -17.57
C PRO A 155 1.66 3.27 -18.58
N VAL A 156 0.57 3.99 -18.32
CA VAL A 156 -0.58 4.04 -19.24
C VAL A 156 -0.13 4.59 -20.60
N ALA A 157 -0.46 3.87 -21.68
CA ALA A 157 -0.01 4.18 -23.04
C ALA A 157 1.53 4.29 -23.18
N GLY A 158 2.30 3.73 -22.23
CA GLY A 158 3.77 3.76 -22.25
C GLY A 158 4.40 5.11 -21.88
N VAL A 159 3.60 6.12 -21.53
CA VAL A 159 4.06 7.51 -21.30
C VAL A 159 3.59 8.07 -19.94
N PHE A 160 2.38 7.72 -19.50
CA PHE A 160 1.78 8.32 -18.30
C PHE A 160 1.98 7.45 -17.07
N GLY A 161 2.75 7.95 -16.10
CA GLY A 161 3.06 7.31 -14.83
C GLY A 161 4.42 6.62 -14.82
N GLU A 162 4.72 5.97 -13.69
CA GLU A 162 5.92 5.15 -13.49
C GLU A 162 5.55 3.68 -13.32
N PRO A 163 6.45 2.73 -13.62
CA PRO A 163 6.23 1.31 -13.33
C PRO A 163 6.04 1.12 -11.82
N ARG A 164 4.91 0.54 -11.43
CA ARG A 164 4.50 0.36 -10.04
C ARG A 164 4.02 -1.04 -9.76
N VAL A 165 4.08 -1.44 -8.49
CA VAL A 165 3.67 -2.77 -8.02
C VAL A 165 2.75 -2.63 -6.83
N SER A 166 1.58 -3.27 -6.87
CA SER A 166 0.72 -3.42 -5.69
C SER A 166 1.35 -4.42 -4.71
N VAL A 167 1.78 -3.91 -3.56
CA VAL A 167 2.47 -4.73 -2.54
C VAL A 167 1.57 -5.81 -1.98
N LEU A 168 0.29 -5.53 -1.80
CA LEU A 168 -0.68 -6.51 -1.28
C LEU A 168 -0.82 -7.71 -2.23
N GLN A 169 -1.02 -7.44 -3.52
CA GLN A 169 -1.14 -8.49 -4.52
C GLN A 169 0.16 -9.28 -4.70
N LEU A 170 1.30 -8.59 -4.64
CA LEU A 170 2.62 -9.20 -4.74
C LEU A 170 2.88 -10.14 -3.55
N ASN A 171 2.53 -9.74 -2.33
CA ASN A 171 2.68 -10.59 -1.14
C ASN A 171 1.74 -11.79 -1.17
N PHE A 172 0.52 -11.65 -1.65
CA PHE A 172 -0.36 -12.82 -1.85
C PHE A 172 0.21 -13.81 -2.86
N ALA A 173 0.80 -13.32 -3.94
CA ALA A 173 1.45 -14.19 -4.91
C ALA A 173 2.70 -14.86 -4.32
N LEU A 174 3.45 -14.16 -3.46
CA LEU A 174 4.57 -14.73 -2.71
C LEU A 174 4.10 -15.84 -1.77
N ASP A 175 3.04 -15.62 -0.99
CA ASP A 175 2.48 -16.63 -0.07
C ASP A 175 2.03 -17.90 -0.79
N ASN A 176 1.47 -17.75 -1.99
CA ASN A 176 1.09 -18.89 -2.83
C ASN A 176 2.28 -19.71 -3.35
N LEU A 177 3.48 -19.13 -3.41
CA LEU A 177 4.72 -19.85 -3.76
C LEU A 177 5.33 -20.59 -2.56
N LEU A 178 4.99 -20.17 -1.34
CA LEU A 178 5.51 -20.77 -0.12
C LEU A 178 4.68 -22.00 0.27
N SER A 179 5.36 -23.14 0.46
CA SER A 179 4.71 -24.28 1.07
C SER A 179 4.41 -23.99 2.56
N PRO A 180 3.40 -24.63 3.18
CA PRO A 180 3.09 -24.40 4.60
C PRO A 180 4.27 -24.63 5.55
N SER A 181 5.19 -25.53 5.21
CA SER A 181 6.43 -25.79 5.98
C SER A 181 7.47 -24.70 5.76
N ALA A 182 7.62 -24.22 4.52
CA ALA A 182 8.53 -23.12 4.19
C ALA A 182 8.04 -21.80 4.82
N LEU A 183 6.73 -21.57 4.86
CA LEU A 183 6.13 -20.41 5.50
C LEU A 183 6.48 -20.36 7.00
N LYS A 184 6.29 -21.46 7.75
CA LYS A 184 6.67 -21.53 9.18
C LYS A 184 8.15 -21.29 9.43
N ALA A 185 9.02 -21.83 8.58
CA ALA A 185 10.46 -21.62 8.70
C ALA A 185 10.85 -20.16 8.40
N ALA A 186 10.23 -19.54 7.39
CA ALA A 186 10.44 -18.15 7.04
C ALA A 186 9.94 -17.21 8.16
N GLU A 187 8.79 -17.47 8.76
CA GLU A 187 8.22 -16.72 9.90
C GLU A 187 9.18 -16.74 11.12
N ALA A 188 9.76 -17.89 11.44
CA ALA A 188 10.71 -18.00 12.53
C ALA A 188 11.98 -17.15 12.29
N ASN A 189 12.52 -17.20 11.07
CA ASN A 189 13.67 -16.39 10.68
C ASN A 189 13.37 -14.90 10.65
N ALA A 190 12.18 -14.53 10.17
CA ALA A 190 11.70 -13.16 10.12
C ALA A 190 11.52 -12.55 11.51
N THR A 191 10.99 -13.32 12.45
CA THR A 191 10.83 -12.91 13.86
C THR A 191 12.18 -12.56 14.50
N ALA A 192 13.21 -13.38 14.25
CA ALA A 192 14.55 -13.12 14.75
C ALA A 192 15.17 -11.83 14.15
N LEU A 193 14.98 -11.60 12.86
CA LEU A 193 15.48 -10.40 12.18
C LEU A 193 14.75 -9.14 12.68
N ASN A 194 13.45 -9.20 12.88
CA ASN A 194 12.65 -8.09 13.38
C ASN A 194 13.03 -7.72 14.82
N ALA A 195 13.27 -8.70 15.69
CA ALA A 195 13.75 -8.47 17.05
C ALA A 195 15.12 -7.78 17.07
N ALA A 196 16.03 -8.20 16.19
CA ALA A 196 17.34 -7.56 16.04
C ALA A 196 17.23 -6.10 15.54
N ALA A 197 16.33 -5.86 14.59
CA ALA A 197 16.06 -4.55 14.03
C ALA A 197 15.50 -3.57 15.08
N LEU A 198 14.54 -4.01 15.88
CA LEU A 198 13.95 -3.21 16.97
C LEU A 198 14.99 -2.87 18.05
N ASN A 199 15.80 -3.82 18.47
CA ASN A 199 16.82 -3.60 19.50
C ASN A 199 17.88 -2.58 19.06
N ALA A 200 18.28 -2.60 17.78
CA ALA A 200 19.26 -1.65 17.27
C ALA A 200 18.69 -0.21 17.14
N THR A 201 17.40 -0.05 16.86
CA THR A 201 16.76 1.26 16.84
C THR A 201 16.62 1.86 18.25
N VAL A 202 16.33 1.03 19.26
CA VAL A 202 16.24 1.45 20.66
C VAL A 202 17.62 1.87 21.20
N THR A 203 18.67 1.11 20.91
CA THR A 203 20.04 1.45 21.36
C THR A 203 20.58 2.75 20.75
N ASN A 204 20.22 3.05 19.49
CA ASN A 204 20.60 4.32 18.85
C ASN A 204 19.80 5.52 19.36
N SER A 205 18.59 5.31 19.86
CA SER A 205 17.75 6.38 20.45
C SER A 205 18.19 6.76 21.87
N THR A 206 18.80 5.84 22.62
CA THR A 206 19.31 6.06 23.99
C THR A 206 20.74 6.62 24.04
N ALA A 207 21.44 6.68 22.91
CA ALA A 207 22.82 7.16 22.80
C ALA A 207 22.92 8.63 22.33
N LYS A 208 21.82 9.36 22.22
CA LYS A 208 21.72 10.80 21.98
C LYS A 208 21.13 11.49 23.19
#